data_18f3369be7c199f894bf2259eb7574ee
#
_entry.id   18f3369be7c199f894bf2259eb7574ee
#
_cell.length_a   1.000
_cell.length_b   1.000
_cell.length_c   1.000
_cell.angle_alpha   90.00
_cell.angle_beta   90.00
_cell.angle_gamma   90.00
#
_symmetry.space_group_name_H-M   'P 1'
#
loop_
_entity.id
_entity.type
_entity.pdbx_description
1 polymer ?
#
loop_
_entity_poly.entity_id
_entity_poly.type
_entity_poly.pdbx_seq_one_letter_code
_entity_poly.pdbx_strand_id
1 'polypeptide(L)'
;DVPPQDIITRDNVSVKVNAVIYFRVIDPTRAIVEVENFLYATSQLAQTTLRSVLGQTELDELLAEREKLNDQLQAILDSQTDPWGIKVSMVEVKHVDLPQEMQRAMAKQAEAEREKRAKVIHASGELQASKALVEAAEAISQNPTTLQLRYLQTLADIATERNSTILFPLPIDMMQAFMRRVQGNEPQAGSAAPPAQTGPGGARGGGA
;
A
#
# COMPACT_ATOMS: atom_id res chain seq x y z
N ASP A 1 -19.75 -11.93 33.34
CA ASP A 1 -19.93 -10.68 32.57
C ASP A 1 -19.82 -9.48 33.51
N VAL A 2 -19.06 -8.48 33.09
CA VAL A 2 -18.98 -7.16 33.73
C VAL A 2 -19.92 -6.23 32.99
N PRO A 3 -20.87 -5.57 33.72
CA PRO A 3 -21.80 -4.66 33.08
C PRO A 3 -21.08 -3.48 32.42
N PRO A 4 -21.69 -2.86 31.38
CA PRO A 4 -21.12 -1.72 30.70
C PRO A 4 -20.78 -0.57 31.67
N GLN A 5 -19.56 -0.03 31.54
CA GLN A 5 -19.05 1.06 32.33
C GLN A 5 -18.80 2.28 31.43
N ASP A 6 -19.26 3.44 31.85
CA ASP A 6 -18.92 4.71 31.23
C ASP A 6 -17.55 5.16 31.78
N ILE A 7 -16.57 5.29 30.88
CA ILE A 7 -15.17 5.59 31.21
C ILE A 7 -14.72 6.76 30.35
N ILE A 8 -13.89 7.63 30.93
CA ILE A 8 -13.23 8.70 30.19
C ILE A 8 -11.77 8.28 30.02
N THR A 9 -11.33 8.15 28.77
CA THR A 9 -9.94 7.79 28.42
C THR A 9 -8.97 8.96 28.71
N ARG A 10 -7.67 8.69 28.63
CA ARG A 10 -6.63 9.70 28.88
C ARG A 10 -6.72 10.90 27.92
N ASP A 11 -7.17 10.68 26.70
CA ASP A 11 -7.41 11.67 25.65
C ASP A 11 -8.79 12.37 25.76
N ASN A 12 -9.46 12.20 26.93
CA ASN A 12 -10.73 12.85 27.28
C ASN A 12 -11.91 12.45 26.39
N VAL A 13 -11.92 11.21 25.91
CA VAL A 13 -13.04 10.62 25.17
C VAL A 13 -13.89 9.76 26.09
N SER A 14 -15.21 10.01 26.13
CA SER A 14 -16.15 9.16 26.88
C SER A 14 -16.46 7.91 26.05
N VAL A 15 -16.18 6.75 26.62
CA VAL A 15 -16.43 5.44 26.01
C VAL A 15 -17.24 4.57 26.94
N LYS A 16 -18.09 3.73 26.37
CA LYS A 16 -18.79 2.71 27.13
C LYS A 16 -18.18 1.35 26.83
N VAL A 17 -17.65 0.70 27.88
CA VAL A 17 -16.90 -0.54 27.74
C VAL A 17 -17.51 -1.62 28.61
N ASN A 18 -17.64 -2.83 28.09
CA ASN A 18 -17.98 -4.05 28.82
C ASN A 18 -16.89 -5.12 28.64
N ALA A 19 -16.78 -6.01 29.60
CA ALA A 19 -15.79 -7.06 29.61
C ALA A 19 -16.35 -8.39 30.13
N VAL A 20 -15.65 -9.47 29.84
CA VAL A 20 -15.87 -10.78 30.41
C VAL A 20 -14.62 -11.21 31.16
N ILE A 21 -14.84 -11.81 32.33
CA ILE A 21 -13.77 -12.38 33.14
C ILE A 21 -14.03 -13.87 33.27
N TYR A 22 -13.05 -14.66 32.92
CA TYR A 22 -13.02 -16.10 33.15
C TYR A 22 -12.15 -16.37 34.36
N PHE A 23 -12.74 -16.92 35.38
CA PHE A 23 -12.04 -17.26 36.61
C PHE A 23 -12.45 -18.64 37.12
N ARG A 24 -11.63 -19.22 37.97
CA ARG A 24 -11.90 -20.47 38.66
C ARG A 24 -11.57 -20.32 40.15
N VAL A 25 -12.31 -20.98 40.99
CA VAL A 25 -12.03 -21.07 42.43
C VAL A 25 -11.00 -22.19 42.65
N ILE A 26 -9.85 -21.84 43.21
CA ILE A 26 -8.79 -22.79 43.55
C ILE A 26 -9.00 -23.28 44.98
N ASP A 27 -9.24 -22.35 45.92
CA ASP A 27 -9.51 -22.67 47.33
C ASP A 27 -10.94 -22.24 47.68
N PRO A 28 -11.88 -23.20 47.74
CA PRO A 28 -13.27 -22.89 48.08
C PRO A 28 -13.44 -22.37 49.52
N THR A 29 -12.55 -22.79 50.43
CA THR A 29 -12.61 -22.36 51.84
C THR A 29 -12.32 -20.88 51.95
N ARG A 30 -11.27 -20.39 51.32
CA ARG A 30 -10.96 -18.96 51.26
C ARG A 30 -12.04 -18.15 50.56
N ALA A 31 -12.54 -18.65 49.42
CA ALA A 31 -13.57 -17.96 48.68
C ALA A 31 -14.86 -17.70 49.46
N ILE A 32 -15.19 -18.56 50.46
CA ILE A 32 -16.39 -18.42 51.31
C ILE A 32 -16.08 -17.66 52.62
N VAL A 33 -14.88 -17.88 53.17
CA VAL A 33 -14.55 -17.25 54.47
C VAL A 33 -14.10 -15.80 54.29
N GLU A 34 -13.33 -15.50 53.29
CA GLU A 34 -12.76 -14.16 53.08
C GLU A 34 -13.75 -13.20 52.42
N VAL A 35 -14.72 -13.73 51.66
CA VAL A 35 -15.66 -12.90 50.91
C VAL A 35 -17.06 -13.48 50.97
N GLU A 36 -18.04 -12.67 51.42
CA GLU A 36 -19.45 -13.08 51.54
C GLU A 36 -20.05 -13.54 50.18
N ASN A 37 -19.76 -12.80 49.10
CA ASN A 37 -20.18 -13.15 47.73
C ASN A 37 -19.05 -12.89 46.75
N PHE A 38 -18.26 -13.93 46.48
CA PHE A 38 -17.11 -13.82 45.61
C PHE A 38 -17.47 -13.45 44.15
N LEU A 39 -18.65 -13.85 43.63
CA LEU A 39 -19.10 -13.49 42.30
C LEU A 39 -19.35 -11.98 42.20
N TYR A 40 -20.04 -11.44 43.17
CA TYR A 40 -20.32 -10.01 43.23
C TYR A 40 -19.05 -9.19 43.49
N ALA A 41 -18.22 -9.60 44.43
CA ALA A 41 -16.95 -8.94 44.74
C ALA A 41 -16.01 -8.90 43.54
N THR A 42 -15.84 -10.04 42.82
CA THR A 42 -15.02 -10.12 41.61
C THR A 42 -15.58 -9.18 40.51
N SER A 43 -16.90 -9.12 40.36
CA SER A 43 -17.51 -8.21 39.40
C SER A 43 -17.25 -6.75 39.73
N GLN A 44 -17.42 -6.35 41.01
CA GLN A 44 -17.15 -4.98 41.47
C GLN A 44 -15.65 -4.60 41.33
N LEU A 45 -14.77 -5.53 41.69
CA LEU A 45 -13.33 -5.36 41.54
C LEU A 45 -12.96 -5.13 40.06
N ALA A 46 -13.55 -5.94 39.19
CA ALA A 46 -13.33 -5.80 37.75
C ALA A 46 -13.82 -4.45 37.19
N GLN A 47 -14.98 -3.98 37.64
CA GLN A 47 -15.50 -2.67 37.20
C GLN A 47 -14.56 -1.53 37.59
N THR A 48 -14.04 -1.56 38.83
CA THR A 48 -13.10 -0.54 39.33
C THR A 48 -11.74 -0.63 38.64
N THR A 49 -11.25 -1.82 38.41
CA THR A 49 -9.97 -2.05 37.69
C THR A 49 -10.07 -1.64 36.23
N LEU A 50 -11.16 -2.01 35.54
CA LEU A 50 -11.43 -1.57 34.17
C LEU A 50 -11.42 -0.03 34.10
N ARG A 51 -12.15 0.66 34.99
CA ARG A 51 -12.18 2.12 35.00
C ARG A 51 -10.80 2.72 35.24
N SER A 52 -10.01 2.14 36.14
CA SER A 52 -8.66 2.63 36.44
C SER A 52 -7.70 2.45 35.29
N VAL A 53 -7.66 1.27 34.68
CA VAL A 53 -6.73 0.95 33.58
C VAL A 53 -7.11 1.71 32.32
N LEU A 54 -8.37 1.63 31.91
CA LEU A 54 -8.84 2.27 30.68
C LEU A 54 -8.87 3.81 30.80
N GLY A 55 -9.01 4.35 32.00
CA GLY A 55 -8.89 5.80 32.24
C GLY A 55 -7.47 6.34 32.08
N GLN A 56 -6.44 5.47 32.09
CA GLN A 56 -5.05 5.83 31.87
C GLN A 56 -4.57 5.55 30.43
N THR A 57 -5.41 4.90 29.64
CA THR A 57 -5.12 4.46 28.27
C THR A 57 -5.70 5.45 27.26
N GLU A 58 -5.04 5.64 26.12
CA GLU A 58 -5.58 6.41 25.00
C GLU A 58 -6.57 5.57 24.19
N LEU A 59 -7.49 6.25 23.48
CA LEU A 59 -8.51 5.58 22.69
C LEU A 59 -7.89 4.71 21.58
N ASP A 60 -6.85 5.21 20.92
CA ASP A 60 -6.16 4.46 19.86
C ASP A 60 -5.53 3.18 20.39
N GLU A 61 -4.91 3.22 21.57
CA GLU A 61 -4.33 2.05 22.23
C GLU A 61 -5.44 1.04 22.63
N LEU A 62 -6.56 1.54 23.14
CA LEU A 62 -7.72 0.70 23.49
C LEU A 62 -8.31 -0.04 22.27
N LEU A 63 -8.24 0.56 21.09
CA LEU A 63 -8.77 -0.05 19.87
C LEU A 63 -7.75 -0.94 19.16
N ALA A 64 -6.46 -0.57 19.19
CA ALA A 64 -5.40 -1.24 18.45
C ALA A 64 -4.70 -2.35 19.26
N GLU A 65 -4.49 -2.15 20.58
CA GLU A 65 -3.67 -3.02 21.43
C GLU A 65 -4.51 -3.75 22.50
N ARG A 66 -5.65 -4.31 22.11
CA ARG A 66 -6.59 -4.97 23.03
C ARG A 66 -5.96 -6.12 23.82
N GLU A 67 -5.11 -6.92 23.18
CA GLU A 67 -4.43 -8.06 23.84
C GLU A 67 -3.58 -7.60 25.02
N LYS A 68 -2.78 -6.55 24.82
CA LYS A 68 -1.94 -5.99 25.87
C LYS A 68 -2.78 -5.47 27.07
N LEU A 69 -3.92 -4.85 26.78
CA LEU A 69 -4.85 -4.37 27.81
C LEU A 69 -5.52 -5.54 28.56
N ASN A 70 -5.90 -6.58 27.84
CA ASN A 70 -6.47 -7.79 28.42
C ASN A 70 -5.47 -8.46 29.38
N ASP A 71 -4.19 -8.56 28.99
CA ASP A 71 -3.13 -9.11 29.81
C ASP A 71 -2.86 -8.26 31.07
N GLN A 72 -2.85 -6.93 30.92
CA GLN A 72 -2.71 -6.02 32.07
C GLN A 72 -3.87 -6.15 33.05
N LEU A 73 -5.09 -6.17 32.54
CA LEU A 73 -6.30 -6.36 33.36
C LEU A 73 -6.29 -7.71 34.07
N GLN A 74 -5.90 -8.78 33.35
CA GLN A 74 -5.77 -10.12 33.93
C GLN A 74 -4.75 -10.13 35.07
N ALA A 75 -3.55 -9.59 34.85
CA ALA A 75 -2.48 -9.59 35.86
C ALA A 75 -2.89 -8.84 37.14
N ILE A 76 -3.54 -7.70 36.99
CA ILE A 76 -4.03 -6.90 38.14
C ILE A 76 -5.15 -7.64 38.87
N LEU A 77 -6.13 -8.15 38.14
CA LEU A 77 -7.26 -8.85 38.75
C LEU A 77 -6.84 -10.16 39.41
N ASP A 78 -5.95 -10.94 38.77
CA ASP A 78 -5.41 -12.18 39.33
C ASP A 78 -4.69 -11.91 40.66
N SER A 79 -3.84 -10.88 40.72
CA SER A 79 -3.15 -10.47 41.94
C SER A 79 -4.10 -10.03 43.06
N GLN A 80 -5.21 -9.36 42.71
CA GLN A 80 -6.18 -8.86 43.70
C GLN A 80 -7.16 -9.94 44.19
N THR A 81 -7.40 -10.99 43.38
CA THR A 81 -8.31 -12.10 43.73
C THR A 81 -7.59 -13.31 44.36
N ASP A 82 -6.24 -13.36 44.28
CA ASP A 82 -5.44 -14.43 44.85
C ASP A 82 -5.66 -14.63 46.37
N PRO A 83 -5.82 -13.57 47.21
CA PRO A 83 -6.17 -13.72 48.64
C PRO A 83 -7.48 -14.45 48.87
N TRP A 84 -8.43 -14.33 47.96
CA TRP A 84 -9.72 -14.99 48.02
C TRP A 84 -9.72 -16.42 47.47
N GLY A 85 -8.55 -16.94 47.06
CA GLY A 85 -8.42 -18.27 46.46
C GLY A 85 -9.05 -18.39 45.09
N ILE A 86 -9.19 -17.29 44.38
CA ILE A 86 -9.77 -17.19 43.03
C ILE A 86 -8.66 -16.87 42.05
N LYS A 87 -8.58 -17.66 40.98
CA LYS A 87 -7.65 -17.42 39.88
C LYS A 87 -8.36 -16.91 38.65
N VAL A 88 -7.94 -15.75 38.18
CA VAL A 88 -8.41 -15.18 36.91
C VAL A 88 -7.60 -15.77 35.77
N SER A 89 -8.27 -16.52 34.90
CA SER A 89 -7.64 -17.21 33.78
C SER A 89 -7.51 -16.30 32.56
N MET A 90 -8.52 -15.46 32.31
CA MET A 90 -8.54 -14.57 31.15
C MET A 90 -9.52 -13.41 31.42
N VAL A 91 -9.16 -12.24 30.90
CA VAL A 91 -10.03 -11.07 30.85
C VAL A 91 -10.14 -10.63 29.39
N GLU A 92 -11.34 -10.35 28.93
CA GLU A 92 -11.56 -9.95 27.55
C GLU A 92 -12.51 -8.74 27.49
N VAL A 93 -12.06 -7.68 26.86
CA VAL A 93 -12.88 -6.50 26.55
C VAL A 93 -13.75 -6.81 25.33
N LYS A 94 -15.07 -6.84 25.51
CA LYS A 94 -16.03 -7.19 24.45
C LYS A 94 -16.25 -6.06 23.45
N HIS A 95 -16.93 -5.01 23.89
CA HIS A 95 -17.34 -3.89 23.05
C HIS A 95 -16.85 -2.58 23.64
N VAL A 96 -16.45 -1.69 22.75
CA VAL A 96 -16.12 -0.31 23.04
C VAL A 96 -17.08 0.55 22.23
N ASP A 97 -18.09 1.09 22.89
CA ASP A 97 -19.07 1.97 22.25
C ASP A 97 -18.58 3.41 22.34
N LEU A 98 -18.43 4.03 21.18
CA LEU A 98 -18.00 5.40 21.00
C LEU A 98 -19.19 6.32 20.72
N PRO A 99 -19.13 7.60 21.09
CA PRO A 99 -20.10 8.60 20.66
C PRO A 99 -20.19 8.66 19.12
N GLN A 100 -21.41 8.85 18.59
CA GLN A 100 -21.64 8.84 17.14
C GLN A 100 -20.79 9.87 16.36
N GLU A 101 -20.54 11.03 16.97
CA GLU A 101 -19.72 12.08 16.37
C GLU A 101 -18.25 11.60 16.20
N MET A 102 -17.73 10.93 17.23
CA MET A 102 -16.38 10.35 17.19
C MET A 102 -16.28 9.23 16.16
N GLN A 103 -17.28 8.33 16.12
CA GLN A 103 -17.33 7.28 15.09
C GLN A 103 -17.29 7.87 13.67
N ARG A 104 -18.02 8.96 13.42
CA ARG A 104 -18.01 9.66 12.13
C ARG A 104 -16.68 10.33 11.83
N ALA A 105 -16.05 10.94 12.84
CA ALA A 105 -14.73 11.55 12.70
C ALA A 105 -13.67 10.51 12.37
N MET A 106 -13.65 9.39 13.09
CA MET A 106 -12.71 8.27 12.85
C MET A 106 -12.96 7.62 11.49
N ALA A 107 -14.22 7.48 11.06
CA ALA A 107 -14.52 6.96 9.73
C ALA A 107 -13.95 7.85 8.62
N LYS A 108 -14.11 9.17 8.72
CA LYS A 108 -13.51 10.12 7.77
C LYS A 108 -11.98 10.09 7.79
N GLN A 109 -11.38 9.99 8.97
CA GLN A 109 -9.93 9.87 9.10
C GLN A 109 -9.42 8.57 8.47
N ALA A 110 -10.09 7.45 8.73
CA ALA A 110 -9.75 6.16 8.14
C ALA A 110 -9.90 6.16 6.61
N GLU A 111 -10.94 6.82 6.09
CA GLU A 111 -11.14 6.99 4.64
C GLU A 111 -10.01 7.82 4.01
N ALA A 112 -9.66 8.96 4.62
CA ALA A 112 -8.56 9.80 4.14
C ALA A 112 -7.20 9.07 4.19
N GLU A 113 -6.94 8.28 5.23
CA GLU A 113 -5.72 7.49 5.34
C GLU A 113 -5.66 6.38 4.28
N ARG A 114 -6.79 5.71 4.01
CA ARG A 114 -6.90 4.71 2.93
C ARG A 114 -6.68 5.34 1.57
N GLU A 115 -7.28 6.50 1.32
CA GLU A 115 -7.10 7.24 0.07
C GLU A 115 -5.63 7.66 -0.13
N LYS A 116 -5.00 8.17 0.92
CA LYS A 116 -3.57 8.50 0.91
C LYS A 116 -2.72 7.29 0.58
N ARG A 117 -2.96 6.15 1.25
CA ARG A 117 -2.23 4.89 0.99
C ARG A 117 -2.46 4.42 -0.44
N ALA A 118 -3.69 4.47 -0.94
CA ALA A 118 -4.00 4.09 -2.32
C ALA A 118 -3.23 4.96 -3.33
N LYS A 119 -3.17 6.29 -3.13
CA LYS A 119 -2.39 7.19 -3.98
C LYS A 119 -0.89 6.87 -3.94
N VAL A 120 -0.33 6.57 -2.77
CA VAL A 120 1.09 6.20 -2.62
C VAL A 120 1.37 4.87 -3.33
N ILE A 121 0.51 3.87 -3.16
CA ILE A 121 0.64 2.56 -3.82
C ILE A 121 0.55 2.73 -5.33
N HIS A 122 -0.42 3.51 -5.83
CA HIS A 122 -0.57 3.78 -7.25
C HIS A 122 0.67 4.46 -7.83
N ALA A 123 1.14 5.54 -7.20
CA ALA A 123 2.34 6.26 -7.64
C ALA A 123 3.61 5.38 -7.61
N SER A 124 3.75 4.54 -6.57
CA SER A 124 4.87 3.58 -6.51
C SER A 124 4.77 2.51 -7.59
N GLY A 125 3.56 2.04 -7.88
CA GLY A 125 3.29 1.09 -8.98
C GLY A 125 3.60 1.69 -10.35
N GLU A 126 3.20 2.94 -10.61
CA GLU A 126 3.53 3.65 -11.84
C GLU A 126 5.05 3.84 -12.01
N LEU A 127 5.74 4.21 -10.91
CA LEU A 127 7.19 4.33 -10.94
C LEU A 127 7.89 3.00 -11.25
N GLN A 128 7.44 1.90 -10.64
CA GLN A 128 7.97 0.57 -10.91
C GLN A 128 7.68 0.13 -12.35
N ALA A 129 6.46 0.34 -12.83
CA ALA A 129 6.06 0.05 -14.19
C ALA A 129 6.88 0.87 -15.21
N SER A 130 7.07 2.17 -14.95
CA SER A 130 7.89 3.03 -15.80
C SER A 130 9.34 2.57 -15.87
N LYS A 131 9.95 2.19 -14.74
CA LYS A 131 11.31 1.63 -14.72
C LYS A 131 11.40 0.33 -15.53
N ALA A 132 10.45 -0.59 -15.32
CA ALA A 132 10.41 -1.85 -16.06
C ALA A 132 10.22 -1.63 -17.56
N LEU A 133 9.43 -0.63 -17.96
CA LEU A 133 9.26 -0.25 -19.36
C LEU A 133 10.55 0.32 -19.99
N VAL A 134 11.28 1.15 -19.24
CA VAL A 134 12.58 1.67 -19.69
C VAL A 134 13.58 0.53 -19.87
N GLU A 135 13.72 -0.35 -18.88
CA GLU A 135 14.61 -1.52 -18.96
C GLU A 135 14.23 -2.44 -20.13
N ALA A 136 12.92 -2.67 -20.34
CA ALA A 136 12.44 -3.44 -21.48
C ALA A 136 12.75 -2.75 -22.82
N ALA A 137 12.57 -1.42 -22.89
CA ALA A 137 12.89 -0.65 -24.10
C ALA A 137 14.39 -0.67 -24.41
N GLU A 138 15.25 -0.54 -23.39
CA GLU A 138 16.70 -0.66 -23.53
C GLU A 138 17.10 -2.04 -24.05
N ALA A 139 16.55 -3.11 -23.46
CA ALA A 139 16.81 -4.48 -23.90
C ALA A 139 16.37 -4.73 -25.36
N ILE A 140 15.24 -4.16 -25.77
CA ILE A 140 14.74 -4.26 -27.16
C ILE A 140 15.60 -3.45 -28.12
N SER A 141 16.07 -2.27 -27.69
CA SER A 141 16.88 -1.37 -28.55
C SER A 141 18.23 -1.94 -28.92
N GLN A 142 18.78 -2.86 -28.13
CA GLN A 142 20.08 -3.51 -28.40
C GLN A 142 20.03 -4.42 -29.65
N ASN A 143 18.83 -4.85 -30.05
CA ASN A 143 18.69 -5.70 -31.24
C ASN A 143 17.52 -5.24 -32.14
N PRO A 144 17.82 -4.61 -33.31
CA PRO A 144 16.79 -4.09 -34.21
C PRO A 144 15.74 -5.11 -34.66
N THR A 145 16.15 -6.40 -34.76
CA THR A 145 15.25 -7.49 -35.16
C THR A 145 14.16 -7.74 -34.10
N THR A 146 14.46 -7.52 -32.83
CA THR A 146 13.49 -7.68 -31.70
C THR A 146 12.33 -6.69 -31.81
N LEU A 147 12.61 -5.46 -32.26
CA LEU A 147 11.59 -4.44 -32.47
C LEU A 147 10.60 -4.85 -33.57
N GLN A 148 11.10 -5.45 -34.65
CA GLN A 148 10.25 -5.96 -35.73
C GLN A 148 9.38 -7.14 -35.28
N LEU A 149 9.95 -8.07 -34.51
CA LEU A 149 9.18 -9.18 -33.93
C LEU A 149 8.11 -8.71 -32.96
N ARG A 150 8.44 -7.73 -32.12
CA ARG A 150 7.45 -7.13 -31.20
C ARG A 150 6.30 -6.44 -31.92
N TYR A 151 6.63 -5.72 -33.00
CA TYR A 151 5.63 -5.10 -33.86
C TYR A 151 4.67 -6.14 -34.49
N LEU A 152 5.23 -7.24 -35.02
CA LEU A 152 4.44 -8.34 -35.57
C LEU A 152 3.58 -9.04 -34.51
N GLN A 153 4.11 -9.21 -33.31
CA GLN A 153 3.35 -9.78 -32.20
C GLN A 153 2.18 -8.90 -31.81
N THR A 154 2.40 -7.57 -31.66
CA THR A 154 1.31 -6.62 -31.36
C THR A 154 0.26 -6.62 -32.45
N LEU A 155 0.65 -6.75 -33.72
CA LEU A 155 -0.30 -6.87 -34.84
C LEU A 155 -1.12 -8.16 -34.75
N ALA A 156 -0.51 -9.27 -34.37
CA ALA A 156 -1.20 -10.55 -34.19
C ALA A 156 -2.21 -10.46 -33.03
N ASP A 157 -1.83 -9.81 -31.94
CA ASP A 157 -2.71 -9.60 -30.77
C ASP A 157 -3.95 -8.74 -31.12
N ILE A 158 -3.74 -7.65 -31.89
CA ILE A 158 -4.84 -6.79 -32.36
C ILE A 158 -5.74 -7.53 -33.37
N ALA A 159 -5.16 -8.39 -34.21
CA ALA A 159 -5.91 -9.14 -35.22
C ALA A 159 -6.78 -10.26 -34.62
N THR A 160 -6.49 -10.72 -33.41
CA THR A 160 -7.27 -11.75 -32.72
C THR A 160 -8.53 -11.20 -32.05
N GLU A 161 -8.59 -9.90 -31.75
CA GLU A 161 -9.81 -9.26 -31.27
C GLU A 161 -10.74 -9.00 -32.46
N ARG A 162 -11.99 -9.46 -32.35
CA ARG A 162 -13.05 -9.39 -33.40
C ARG A 162 -13.46 -7.94 -33.76
N ASN A 163 -12.53 -7.06 -34.06
CA ASN A 163 -12.80 -5.70 -34.46
C ASN A 163 -12.65 -5.54 -35.98
N SER A 164 -13.72 -5.11 -36.63
CA SER A 164 -13.81 -4.91 -38.10
C SER A 164 -13.06 -3.67 -38.61
N THR A 165 -12.39 -2.91 -37.75
CA THR A 165 -11.64 -1.70 -38.13
C THR A 165 -10.26 -1.76 -37.53
N ILE A 166 -9.26 -2.05 -38.38
CA ILE A 166 -7.84 -2.06 -37.98
C ILE A 166 -7.25 -0.69 -38.33
N LEU A 167 -7.03 0.14 -37.31
CA LEU A 167 -6.23 1.36 -37.44
C LEU A 167 -4.75 0.97 -37.38
N PHE A 168 -4.06 1.11 -38.50
CA PHE A 168 -2.64 0.82 -38.64
C PHE A 168 -1.83 2.10 -38.34
N PRO A 169 -1.19 2.27 -37.20
CA PRO A 169 -0.19 3.31 -37.02
C PRO A 169 1.11 2.87 -37.73
N LEU A 170 1.31 3.32 -38.95
CA LEU A 170 2.61 3.13 -39.62
C LEU A 170 3.61 4.10 -38.96
N PRO A 171 4.69 3.59 -38.33
CA PRO A 171 5.77 4.46 -37.87
C PRO A 171 6.44 5.13 -39.08
N ILE A 172 6.41 6.46 -39.10
CA ILE A 172 6.93 7.30 -40.19
C ILE A 172 8.41 6.99 -40.46
N ASP A 173 9.16 6.58 -39.45
CA ASP A 173 10.58 6.21 -39.57
C ASP A 173 10.82 4.96 -40.45
N MET A 174 9.90 4.00 -40.44
CA MET A 174 10.00 2.84 -41.37
C MET A 174 9.71 3.23 -42.82
N MET A 175 8.81 4.18 -43.07
CA MET A 175 8.57 4.72 -44.40
C MET A 175 9.80 5.45 -44.95
N GLN A 176 10.51 6.21 -44.11
CA GLN A 176 11.74 6.90 -44.53
C GLN A 176 12.85 5.93 -44.87
N ALA A 177 13.03 4.84 -44.14
CA ALA A 177 14.00 3.81 -44.42
C ALA A 177 13.69 3.06 -45.74
N PHE A 178 12.40 2.83 -46.03
CA PHE A 178 11.94 2.22 -47.26
C PHE A 178 12.09 3.17 -48.48
N MET A 179 11.75 4.44 -48.32
CA MET A 179 11.93 5.46 -49.38
C MET A 179 13.41 5.68 -49.72
N ARG A 180 14.33 5.67 -48.75
CA ARG A 180 15.76 5.75 -49.01
C ARG A 180 16.29 4.55 -49.83
N ARG A 181 15.73 3.36 -49.61
CA ARG A 181 16.10 2.17 -50.39
C ARG A 181 15.55 2.20 -51.81
N VAL A 182 14.35 2.76 -52.02
CA VAL A 182 13.76 2.89 -53.36
C VAL A 182 14.43 3.99 -54.15
N GLN A 183 14.85 5.09 -53.53
CA GLN A 183 15.60 6.17 -54.21
C GLN A 183 17.08 5.88 -54.43
N GLY A 184 17.67 4.91 -53.73
CA GLY A 184 19.06 4.51 -53.86
C GLY A 184 19.33 3.53 -55.00
N ASN A 185 18.33 3.10 -55.77
CA ASN A 185 18.48 2.11 -56.85
C ASN A 185 18.21 2.70 -58.26
N GLU A 186 18.54 3.99 -58.48
CA GLU A 186 18.67 4.48 -59.87
C GLU A 186 20.04 4.08 -60.39
N PRO A 187 20.08 3.39 -61.56
CA PRO A 187 21.36 3.08 -62.20
C PRO A 187 21.99 4.38 -62.73
N GLN A 188 23.19 4.73 -62.25
CA GLN A 188 24.01 5.78 -62.83
C GLN A 188 24.30 5.43 -64.31
N ALA A 189 23.47 6.00 -65.18
CA ALA A 189 23.83 6.05 -66.65
C ALA A 189 24.99 7.01 -66.83
N GLY A 190 26.00 6.55 -67.52
CA GLY A 190 27.29 7.14 -67.73
C GLY A 190 27.30 8.63 -68.02
N SER A 191 28.18 9.33 -67.34
CA SER A 191 28.64 10.65 -67.72
C SER A 191 29.94 10.52 -68.44
N ALA A 192 29.86 10.73 -69.74
CA ALA A 192 31.01 10.84 -70.66
C ALA A 192 31.86 12.08 -70.27
N ALA A 193 33.17 11.91 -70.38
CA ALA A 193 34.16 12.97 -70.15
C ALA A 193 34.08 14.06 -71.22
N PRO A 194 34.26 15.35 -70.90
CA PRO A 194 34.48 16.40 -71.89
C PRO A 194 35.96 16.55 -72.21
N PRO A 195 36.33 16.97 -73.47
CA PRO A 195 37.70 16.98 -73.99
C PRO A 195 38.52 18.14 -73.44
N ALA A 196 39.86 17.89 -73.41
CA ALA A 196 40.92 18.84 -73.08
C ALA A 196 40.95 20.03 -74.03
N GLN A 197 41.05 21.24 -73.48
CA GLN A 197 41.46 22.43 -74.19
C GLN A 197 42.80 22.92 -73.65
N THR A 198 43.77 22.95 -74.62
CA THR A 198 45.13 23.41 -74.55
C THR A 198 45.27 24.92 -74.50
N GLY A 199 46.08 25.40 -73.64
CA GLY A 199 47.00 26.52 -73.67
C GLY A 199 46.50 27.93 -73.94
N PRO A 200 47.41 28.94 -73.92
CA PRO A 200 48.71 29.08 -73.22
C PRO A 200 48.84 30.50 -72.55
N GLY A 201 49.80 30.66 -71.73
CA GLY A 201 50.60 31.86 -71.70
C GLY A 201 50.33 33.00 -70.78
N GLY A 202 51.33 33.44 -70.08
CA GLY A 202 51.54 34.80 -69.67
C GLY A 202 51.55 35.02 -68.15
N ALA A 203 52.60 34.90 -67.48
CA ALA A 203 53.72 35.83 -67.27
C ALA A 203 53.36 36.99 -66.26
N ARG A 204 54.21 37.05 -65.24
CA ARG A 204 54.63 38.26 -64.45
C ARG A 204 53.56 38.73 -63.40
N GLY A 205 53.89 39.08 -62.22
CA GLY A 205 55.12 39.57 -61.60
C GLY A 205 54.71 40.14 -60.29
N GLY A 206 55.56 40.02 -59.38
CA GLY A 206 56.08 41.07 -58.53
C GLY A 206 55.31 41.47 -57.29
N GLY A 207 55.91 41.26 -56.23
CA GLY A 207 56.31 42.30 -55.30
C GLY A 207 55.43 42.59 -54.12
N ALA A 208 55.94 42.38 -53.04
CA ALA A 208 56.13 43.03 -51.76
C ALA A 208 55.61 42.21 -50.59
#